data_3cae86dba5750fb5449b9261f9fbb180
#
_entry.id   3cae86dba5750fb5449b9261f9fbb180
#
_cell.length_a   1.000
_cell.length_b   1.000
_cell.length_c   1.000
_cell.angle_alpha   90.00
_cell.angle_beta   90.00
_cell.angle_gamma   90.00
#
_symmetry.space_group_name_H-M   'P 1'
#
loop_
_entity.id
_entity.type
_entity.pdbx_description
1 polymer ?
#
loop_
_entity_poly.entity_id
_entity_poly.type
_entity_poly.pdbx_seq_one_letter_code
_entity_poly.pdbx_strand_id
1 'polypeptide(L)'
;MTSSREYPERPVVGIGGVLIDRGRTLLIRRGSEPLRGEWSIPGGTLEIGESLQQGVARELLEETGIAVRVLELIEVFDRIYLEDGSTAADVKRRPRFHFVIADYLCERVGGELRAGSDATDVAFAREEELTRFHLTETATRVLKKAFAMDRARRAAK
;
A
#
# COMPACT_ATOMS: atom_id res chain seq x y z
N MET A 1 -4.15 -24.34 -3.14
CA MET A 1 -2.72 -23.96 -3.20
C MET A 1 -2.60 -22.46 -2.94
N THR A 2 -2.00 -22.12 -1.82
CA THR A 2 -1.54 -20.75 -1.63
C THR A 2 -0.38 -20.51 -2.58
N SER A 3 -0.58 -19.69 -3.58
CA SER A 3 0.49 -19.26 -4.47
C SER A 3 1.52 -18.51 -3.63
N SER A 4 2.71 -19.04 -3.51
CA SER A 4 3.81 -18.33 -2.89
C SER A 4 4.10 -17.08 -3.71
N ARG A 5 4.21 -15.92 -3.03
CA ARG A 5 4.62 -14.68 -3.70
C ARG A 5 6.12 -14.66 -3.99
N GLU A 6 6.87 -15.61 -3.40
CA GLU A 6 8.31 -15.74 -3.57
C GLU A 6 8.63 -16.49 -4.86
N TYR A 7 9.65 -16.01 -5.57
CA TYR A 7 10.12 -16.59 -6.83
C TYR A 7 8.99 -16.80 -7.85
N PRO A 8 8.21 -15.74 -8.12
CA PRO A 8 7.02 -15.88 -8.95
C PRO A 8 7.37 -16.15 -10.41
N GLU A 9 6.51 -16.90 -11.10
CA GLU A 9 6.63 -17.13 -12.55
C GLU A 9 6.16 -15.92 -13.37
N ARG A 10 5.39 -15.04 -12.74
CA ARG A 10 4.83 -13.81 -13.34
C ARG A 10 4.81 -12.72 -12.29
N PRO A 11 4.88 -11.46 -12.71
CA PRO A 11 4.68 -10.38 -11.75
C PRO A 11 3.34 -10.52 -11.02
N VAL A 12 3.34 -10.27 -9.73
CA VAL A 12 2.13 -10.33 -8.89
C VAL A 12 1.53 -8.92 -8.85
N VAL A 13 0.23 -8.82 -9.08
CA VAL A 13 -0.47 -7.55 -8.98
C VAL A 13 -0.77 -7.25 -7.52
N GLY A 14 -0.22 -6.13 -7.03
CA GLY A 14 -0.49 -5.60 -5.72
C GLY A 14 -1.37 -4.36 -5.81
N ILE A 15 -2.14 -4.12 -4.76
CA ILE A 15 -2.96 -2.91 -4.64
C ILE A 15 -2.76 -2.31 -3.27
N GLY A 16 -2.85 -0.98 -3.19
CA GLY A 16 -2.75 -0.26 -1.94
C GLY A 16 -3.69 0.93 -1.90
N GLY A 17 -4.01 1.35 -0.70
CA GLY A 17 -4.90 2.50 -0.49
C GLY A 17 -4.27 3.53 0.43
N VAL A 18 -4.17 4.75 -0.06
CA VAL A 18 -3.81 5.89 0.76
C VAL A 18 -5.10 6.55 1.25
N LEU A 19 -5.45 6.26 2.50
CA LEU A 19 -6.56 6.92 3.16
C LEU A 19 -6.05 8.20 3.80
N ILE A 20 -6.63 9.34 3.43
CA ILE A 20 -6.38 10.59 4.11
C ILE A 20 -7.67 11.02 4.80
N ASP A 21 -7.62 11.08 6.13
CA ASP A 21 -8.73 11.45 6.98
C ASP A 21 -8.28 12.59 7.91
N ARG A 22 -8.94 13.74 7.78
CA ARG A 22 -8.61 14.94 8.56
C ARG A 22 -7.13 15.34 8.49
N GLY A 23 -6.56 15.26 7.27
CA GLY A 23 -5.17 15.63 7.02
C GLY A 23 -4.13 14.63 7.50
N ARG A 24 -4.54 13.41 7.84
CA ARG A 24 -3.62 12.34 8.26
C ARG A 24 -3.79 11.11 7.38
N THR A 25 -2.69 10.45 7.07
CA THR A 25 -2.70 9.20 6.32
C THR A 25 -2.64 8.00 7.27
N LEU A 26 -3.32 6.93 6.88
CA LEU A 26 -3.28 5.66 7.58
C LEU A 26 -2.10 4.83 7.10
N LEU A 27 -1.29 4.37 8.03
CA LEU A 27 -0.13 3.51 7.77
C LEU A 27 -0.27 2.20 8.52
N ILE A 28 0.29 1.14 7.98
CA ILE A 28 0.38 -0.16 8.64
C ILE A 28 1.84 -0.54 8.85
N ARG A 29 2.10 -1.36 9.88
CA ARG A 29 3.38 -2.02 10.05
C ARG A 29 3.25 -3.44 9.50
N ARG A 30 4.16 -3.78 8.59
CA ARG A 30 4.09 -5.06 7.86
C ARG A 30 4.39 -6.25 8.77
N GLY A 31 3.54 -7.27 8.69
CA GLY A 31 3.71 -8.53 9.42
C GLY A 31 4.38 -9.63 8.60
N SER A 32 4.63 -9.42 7.30
CA SER A 32 5.21 -10.42 6.41
C SER A 32 6.21 -9.82 5.42
N GLU A 33 7.03 -10.69 4.81
CA GLU A 33 7.97 -10.29 3.78
C GLU A 33 7.26 -9.92 2.46
N PRO A 34 7.79 -9.03 1.63
CA PRO A 34 9.02 -8.27 1.87
C PRO A 34 8.83 -7.14 2.88
N LEU A 35 9.94 -6.65 3.45
CA LEU A 35 9.96 -5.49 4.37
C LEU A 35 9.19 -5.72 5.68
N ARG A 36 9.23 -6.96 6.23
CA ARG A 36 8.60 -7.26 7.52
C ARG A 36 9.09 -6.31 8.61
N GLY A 37 8.14 -5.79 9.39
CA GLY A 37 8.42 -4.86 10.49
C GLY A 37 8.52 -3.41 10.07
N GLU A 38 8.48 -3.11 8.78
CA GLU A 38 8.52 -1.72 8.30
C GLU A 38 7.11 -1.14 8.16
N TRP A 39 7.00 0.16 8.30
CA TRP A 39 5.76 0.89 8.05
C TRP A 39 5.56 1.09 6.55
N SER A 40 4.31 1.07 6.12
CA SER A 40 3.97 1.11 4.70
C SER A 40 2.53 1.56 4.49
N ILE A 41 2.20 1.85 3.24
CA ILE A 41 0.83 2.06 2.79
C ILE A 41 0.07 0.73 2.91
N PRO A 42 -1.15 0.72 3.48
CA PRO A 42 -1.95 -0.50 3.54
C PRO A 42 -2.23 -1.06 2.15
N GLY A 43 -2.19 -2.37 2.02
CA GLY A 43 -2.48 -3.03 0.76
C GLY A 43 -2.10 -4.51 0.77
N GLY A 44 -2.25 -5.15 -0.37
CA GLY A 44 -1.95 -6.57 -0.51
C GLY A 44 -2.07 -7.03 -1.95
N THR A 45 -2.27 -8.31 -2.13
CA THR A 45 -2.36 -8.94 -3.44
C THR A 45 -3.80 -8.90 -3.96
N LEU A 46 -3.94 -8.50 -5.22
CA LEU A 46 -5.22 -8.55 -5.93
C LEU A 46 -5.66 -10.02 -6.09
N GLU A 47 -6.93 -10.30 -5.80
CA GLU A 47 -7.51 -11.63 -5.96
C GLU A 47 -8.15 -11.78 -7.34
N ILE A 48 -8.21 -13.02 -7.82
CA ILE A 48 -8.83 -13.31 -9.12
C ILE A 48 -10.30 -12.90 -9.09
N GLY A 49 -10.71 -12.15 -10.10
CA GLY A 49 -12.11 -11.74 -10.27
C GLY A 49 -12.48 -10.47 -9.57
N GLU A 50 -11.60 -9.87 -8.72
CA GLU A 50 -11.90 -8.58 -8.13
C GLU A 50 -11.30 -7.44 -8.95
N SER A 51 -11.99 -6.31 -8.97
CA SER A 51 -11.45 -5.08 -9.55
C SER A 51 -10.36 -4.50 -8.65
N LEU A 52 -9.55 -3.60 -9.19
CA LEU A 52 -8.53 -2.91 -8.39
C LEU A 52 -9.16 -2.20 -7.19
N GLN A 53 -10.27 -1.49 -7.41
CA GLN A 53 -10.96 -0.76 -6.34
C GLN A 53 -11.55 -1.70 -5.29
N GLN A 54 -12.12 -2.82 -5.70
CA GLN A 54 -12.61 -3.83 -4.76
C GLN A 54 -11.50 -4.39 -3.89
N GLY A 55 -10.35 -4.68 -4.49
CA GLY A 55 -9.18 -5.19 -3.78
C GLY A 55 -8.64 -4.19 -2.76
N VAL A 56 -8.55 -2.91 -3.14
CA VAL A 56 -8.11 -1.84 -2.23
C VAL A 56 -9.05 -1.76 -1.03
N ALA A 57 -10.35 -1.70 -1.26
CA ALA A 57 -11.33 -1.59 -0.17
C ALA A 57 -11.28 -2.82 0.76
N ARG A 58 -11.15 -4.01 0.19
CA ARG A 58 -11.02 -5.26 0.95
C ARG A 58 -9.77 -5.25 1.83
N GLU A 59 -8.62 -4.92 1.26
CA GLU A 59 -7.35 -4.92 2.00
C GLU A 59 -7.35 -3.91 3.14
N LEU A 60 -7.87 -2.69 2.91
CA LEU A 60 -7.93 -1.70 3.99
C LEU A 60 -8.84 -2.17 5.13
N LEU A 61 -9.97 -2.77 4.80
CA LEU A 61 -10.86 -3.32 5.83
C LEU A 61 -10.19 -4.45 6.61
N GLU A 62 -9.54 -5.38 5.92
CA GLU A 62 -8.85 -6.52 6.55
C GLU A 62 -7.68 -6.08 7.43
N GLU A 63 -6.84 -5.17 6.95
CA GLU A 63 -5.62 -4.76 7.66
C GLU A 63 -5.83 -3.69 8.72
N THR A 64 -6.84 -2.83 8.55
CA THR A 64 -7.00 -1.65 9.39
C THR A 64 -8.36 -1.52 10.07
N GLY A 65 -9.33 -2.31 9.67
CA GLY A 65 -10.72 -2.20 10.17
C GLY A 65 -11.50 -1.03 9.59
N ILE A 66 -10.88 -0.21 8.74
CA ILE A 66 -11.51 0.99 8.19
C ILE A 66 -12.17 0.67 6.85
N ALA A 67 -13.45 1.05 6.74
CA ALA A 67 -14.20 0.99 5.49
C ALA A 67 -13.93 2.27 4.68
N VAL A 68 -13.59 2.11 3.41
CA VAL A 68 -13.22 3.22 2.55
C VAL A 68 -14.02 3.24 1.25
N ARG A 69 -14.15 4.43 0.68
CA ARG A 69 -14.52 4.61 -0.71
C ARG A 69 -13.23 4.94 -1.49
N VAL A 70 -12.98 4.17 -2.54
CA VAL A 70 -11.83 4.37 -3.41
C VAL A 70 -12.14 5.49 -4.39
N LEU A 71 -11.25 6.50 -4.47
CA LEU A 71 -11.47 7.70 -5.26
C LEU A 71 -10.77 7.62 -6.60
N GLU A 72 -9.48 7.90 -6.63
CA GLU A 72 -8.73 7.93 -7.90
C GLU A 72 -7.36 7.29 -7.76
N LEU A 73 -6.83 6.84 -8.88
CA LEU A 73 -5.49 6.28 -8.96
C LEU A 73 -4.44 7.35 -8.65
N ILE A 74 -3.51 7.02 -7.76
CA ILE A 74 -2.36 7.88 -7.46
C ILE A 74 -1.24 7.56 -8.43
N GLU A 75 -0.81 6.30 -8.45
CA GLU A 75 0.34 5.85 -9.24
C GLU A 75 0.33 4.34 -9.41
N VAL A 76 0.85 3.87 -10.55
CA VAL A 76 1.20 2.47 -10.77
C VAL A 76 2.72 2.40 -10.88
N PHE A 77 3.33 1.47 -10.16
CA PHE A 77 4.77 1.29 -10.17
C PHE A 77 5.11 -0.19 -9.96
N ASP A 78 6.35 -0.56 -10.26
CA ASP A 78 6.85 -1.89 -9.99
C ASP A 78 7.79 -1.92 -8.79
N ARG A 79 7.92 -3.10 -8.17
CA ARG A 79 8.86 -3.38 -7.09
C ARG A 79 9.48 -4.75 -7.35
N ILE A 80 10.78 -4.75 -7.54
CA ILE A 80 11.55 -5.97 -7.80
C ILE A 80 12.60 -6.12 -6.69
N TYR A 81 12.53 -7.22 -5.93
CA TYR A 81 13.45 -7.51 -4.84
C TYR A 81 14.24 -8.76 -5.15
N LEU A 82 15.57 -8.67 -5.06
CA LEU A 82 16.44 -9.82 -5.14
C LEU A 82 16.51 -10.55 -3.80
N GLU A 83 17.15 -11.70 -3.79
CA GLU A 83 17.27 -12.55 -2.60
C GLU A 83 18.01 -11.85 -1.45
N ASP A 84 18.96 -10.98 -1.75
CA ASP A 84 19.70 -10.17 -0.78
C ASP A 84 18.91 -8.94 -0.28
N GLY A 85 17.67 -8.76 -0.75
CA GLY A 85 16.83 -7.61 -0.39
C GLY A 85 17.08 -6.35 -1.21
N SER A 86 18.09 -6.36 -2.11
CA SER A 86 18.33 -5.22 -2.99
C SER A 86 17.25 -5.13 -4.08
N THR A 87 17.04 -3.91 -4.59
CA THR A 87 16.18 -3.70 -5.76
C THR A 87 17.02 -3.76 -7.01
N ALA A 88 16.55 -4.50 -8.03
CA ALA A 88 17.30 -4.65 -9.28
C ALA A 88 16.48 -4.27 -10.49
N ALA A 89 17.13 -3.57 -11.40
CA ALA A 89 16.70 -3.40 -12.76
C ALA A 89 17.31 -4.47 -13.69
N ASP A 90 18.18 -5.32 -13.19
CA ASP A 90 18.85 -6.34 -14.01
C ASP A 90 18.03 -7.62 -14.05
N VAL A 91 17.40 -7.85 -15.20
CA VAL A 91 16.51 -8.99 -15.46
C VAL A 91 17.24 -10.34 -15.57
N LYS A 92 18.57 -10.38 -15.49
CA LYS A 92 19.33 -11.64 -15.57
C LYS A 92 19.30 -12.44 -14.27
N ARG A 93 18.97 -11.80 -13.16
CA ARG A 93 18.87 -12.47 -11.86
C ARG A 93 17.39 -12.72 -11.56
N ARG A 94 17.07 -13.95 -11.14
CA ARG A 94 15.69 -14.31 -10.76
C ARG A 94 15.32 -13.53 -9.49
N PRO A 95 14.28 -12.69 -9.52
CA PRO A 95 13.88 -11.94 -8.34
C PRO A 95 13.19 -12.85 -7.33
N ARG A 96 13.38 -12.55 -6.04
CA ARG A 96 12.61 -13.17 -4.97
C ARG A 96 11.17 -12.69 -4.98
N PHE A 97 10.98 -11.38 -5.24
CA PHE A 97 9.64 -10.77 -5.36
C PHE A 97 9.59 -9.87 -6.58
N HIS A 98 8.46 -9.90 -7.27
CA HIS A 98 8.20 -8.96 -8.37
C HIS A 98 6.74 -8.57 -8.34
N PHE A 99 6.47 -7.30 -8.00
CA PHE A 99 5.11 -6.75 -7.92
C PHE A 99 4.92 -5.63 -8.94
N VAL A 100 3.70 -5.56 -9.48
CA VAL A 100 3.17 -4.35 -10.12
C VAL A 100 2.08 -3.84 -9.20
N ILE A 101 2.24 -2.65 -8.67
CA ILE A 101 1.38 -2.11 -7.60
C ILE A 101 0.62 -0.90 -8.10
N ALA A 102 -0.69 -0.88 -7.84
CA ALA A 102 -1.56 0.27 -8.08
C ALA A 102 -2.03 0.83 -6.73
N ASP A 103 -1.64 2.07 -6.42
CA ASP A 103 -2.06 2.77 -5.21
C ASP A 103 -3.13 3.80 -5.52
N TYR A 104 -4.20 3.77 -4.71
CA TYR A 104 -5.39 4.62 -4.87
C TYR A 104 -5.58 5.54 -3.68
N LEU A 105 -6.05 6.75 -3.97
CA LEU A 105 -6.54 7.68 -2.95
C LEU A 105 -7.90 7.20 -2.45
N CYS A 106 -8.10 7.20 -1.14
CA CYS A 106 -9.31 6.73 -0.49
C CYS A 106 -9.84 7.74 0.51
N GLU A 107 -11.15 7.70 0.76
CA GLU A 107 -11.76 8.42 1.86
C GLU A 107 -12.48 7.45 2.81
N ARG A 108 -12.50 7.80 4.09
CA ARG A 108 -13.14 6.99 5.12
C ARG A 108 -14.66 7.10 5.02
N VAL A 109 -15.34 5.95 5.06
CA VAL A 109 -16.81 5.90 5.12
C VAL A 109 -17.33 5.16 6.35
N GLY A 110 -16.48 4.50 7.12
CA GLY A 110 -16.90 3.81 8.34
C GLY A 110 -15.79 2.96 8.93
N GLY A 111 -16.17 2.05 9.83
CA GLY A 111 -15.27 1.10 10.46
C GLY A 111 -14.55 1.65 11.70
N GLU A 112 -13.86 0.74 12.38
CA GLU A 112 -13.07 1.03 13.58
C GLU A 112 -11.62 0.60 13.37
N LEU A 113 -10.68 1.48 13.75
CA LEU A 113 -9.26 1.24 13.57
C LEU A 113 -8.78 0.08 14.45
N ARG A 114 -8.20 -0.93 13.82
CA ARG A 114 -7.54 -2.06 14.48
C ARG A 114 -6.54 -2.70 13.53
N ALA A 115 -5.42 -3.19 14.07
CA ALA A 115 -4.51 -4.00 13.27
C ALA A 115 -5.15 -5.38 13.03
N GLY A 116 -5.13 -5.84 11.80
CA GLY A 116 -5.67 -7.14 11.43
C GLY A 116 -4.93 -7.74 10.25
N SER A 117 -5.23 -9.00 9.93
CA SER A 117 -4.59 -9.72 8.84
C SER A 117 -3.06 -9.67 8.98
N ASP A 118 -2.32 -9.21 7.97
CA ASP A 118 -0.86 -9.14 7.96
C ASP A 118 -0.28 -7.87 8.58
N ALA A 119 -1.10 -7.02 9.17
CA ALA A 119 -0.62 -5.81 9.84
C ALA A 119 -0.39 -6.08 11.32
N THR A 120 0.81 -5.76 11.84
CA THR A 120 1.12 -5.90 13.26
C THR A 120 0.82 -4.63 14.06
N ASP A 121 0.66 -3.50 13.36
CA ASP A 121 0.32 -2.22 13.97
C ASP A 121 -0.29 -1.29 12.93
N VAL A 122 -1.00 -0.28 13.38
CA VAL A 122 -1.62 0.77 12.55
C VAL A 122 -1.39 2.13 13.18
N ALA A 123 -1.24 3.16 12.35
CA ALA A 123 -1.04 4.53 12.83
C ALA A 123 -1.57 5.54 11.81
N PHE A 124 -2.01 6.69 12.34
CA PHE A 124 -2.25 7.87 11.50
C PHE A 124 -1.06 8.82 11.61
N ALA A 125 -0.68 9.41 10.50
CA ALA A 125 0.44 10.35 10.42
C ALA A 125 0.09 11.56 9.54
N ARG A 126 0.47 12.74 10.00
CA ARG A 126 0.43 13.95 9.18
C ARG A 126 1.58 13.92 8.18
N GLU A 127 1.47 14.70 7.12
CA GLU A 127 2.52 14.74 6.09
C GLU A 127 3.90 15.07 6.69
N GLU A 128 3.96 16.04 7.60
CA GLU A 128 5.21 16.45 8.27
C GLU A 128 5.76 15.39 9.25
N GLU A 129 4.97 14.38 9.60
CA GLU A 129 5.38 13.30 10.50
C GLU A 129 5.91 12.06 9.77
N LEU A 130 5.82 12.02 8.44
CA LEU A 130 6.17 10.82 7.66
C LEU A 130 7.62 10.36 7.88
N THR A 131 8.53 11.30 8.12
CA THR A 131 9.95 10.97 8.37
C THR A 131 10.17 10.07 9.58
N ARG A 132 9.24 10.09 10.55
CA ARG A 132 9.32 9.27 11.77
C ARG A 132 9.11 7.78 11.49
N PHE A 133 8.50 7.45 10.36
CA PHE A 133 8.11 6.07 10.02
C PHE A 133 9.15 5.34 9.17
N HIS A 134 10.20 6.02 8.74
CA HIS A 134 11.28 5.45 7.91
C HIS A 134 10.75 4.71 6.69
N LEU A 135 9.78 5.33 6.02
CA LEU A 135 9.16 4.76 4.82
C LEU A 135 10.15 4.64 3.68
N THR A 136 9.88 3.70 2.76
CA THR A 136 10.66 3.62 1.52
C THR A 136 10.52 4.92 0.72
N GLU A 137 11.47 5.18 -0.14
CA GLU A 137 11.43 6.35 -1.04
C GLU A 137 10.16 6.35 -1.89
N THR A 138 9.79 5.17 -2.42
CA THR A 138 8.58 5.02 -3.22
C THR A 138 7.31 5.33 -2.42
N ALA A 139 7.18 4.78 -1.21
CA ALA A 139 6.02 5.05 -0.35
C ALA A 139 5.92 6.54 0.00
N THR A 140 7.05 7.17 0.31
CA THR A 140 7.09 8.62 0.59
C THR A 140 6.62 9.43 -0.61
N ARG A 141 7.10 9.09 -1.82
CA ARG A 141 6.68 9.75 -3.05
C ARG A 141 5.18 9.64 -3.29
N VAL A 142 4.63 8.44 -3.18
CA VAL A 142 3.20 8.16 -3.37
C VAL A 142 2.36 8.93 -2.36
N LEU A 143 2.77 8.92 -1.08
CA LEU A 143 2.07 9.63 -0.01
C LEU A 143 2.06 11.13 -0.23
N LYS A 144 3.18 11.72 -0.59
CA LYS A 144 3.25 13.17 -0.88
C LYS A 144 2.33 13.55 -2.04
N LYS A 145 2.31 12.72 -3.09
CA LYS A 145 1.40 12.91 -4.22
C LYS A 145 -0.06 12.82 -3.77
N ALA A 146 -0.38 11.85 -2.92
CA ALA A 146 -1.72 11.67 -2.37
C ALA A 146 -2.18 12.86 -1.54
N PHE A 147 -1.31 13.42 -0.68
CA PHE A 147 -1.63 14.62 0.09
C PHE A 147 -1.93 15.81 -0.83
N ALA A 148 -1.16 15.98 -1.90
CA ALA A 148 -1.42 17.03 -2.88
C ALA A 148 -2.76 16.83 -3.59
N MET A 149 -3.08 15.60 -3.97
CA MET A 149 -4.36 15.25 -4.59
C MET A 149 -5.54 15.52 -3.65
N ASP A 150 -5.39 15.16 -2.37
CA ASP A 150 -6.42 15.39 -1.35
C ASP A 150 -6.68 16.88 -1.16
N ARG A 151 -5.62 17.69 -1.08
CA ARG A 151 -5.76 19.16 -0.99
C ARG A 151 -6.48 19.73 -2.21
N ALA A 152 -6.15 19.26 -3.41
CA ALA A 152 -6.80 19.70 -4.65
C ALA A 152 -8.30 19.34 -4.67
N ARG A 153 -8.64 18.14 -4.21
CA ARG A 153 -10.05 17.71 -4.12
C ARG A 153 -10.85 18.58 -3.14
N ARG A 154 -10.26 18.91 -1.99
CA ARG A 154 -10.91 19.75 -0.97
C ARG A 154 -11.10 21.16 -1.45
N ALA A 155 -10.14 21.72 -2.20
CA ALA A 155 -10.23 23.06 -2.77
C ALA A 155 -11.29 23.16 -3.87
N ALA A 156 -11.64 22.05 -4.53
CA ALA A 156 -12.62 22.00 -5.61
C ALA A 156 -14.08 21.88 -5.12
N LYS A 157 -14.29 21.69 -3.80
CA LYS A 157 -15.63 21.55 -3.19
C LYS A 157 -16.19 22.90 -2.78
#